data_d3437970295fdeb2adf046b8f8e953da
#
_entry.id   d3437970295fdeb2adf046b8f8e953da
#
_cell.length_a   1.000
_cell.length_b   1.000
_cell.length_c   1.000
_cell.angle_alpha   90.00
_cell.angle_beta   90.00
_cell.angle_gamma   90.00
#
_symmetry.space_group_name_H-M   'P 1'
#
loop_
_entity.id
_entity.type
_entity.pdbx_description
1 polymer ?
#
loop_
_entity_poly.entity_id
_entity_poly.type
_entity_poly.pdbx_seq_one_letter_code
_entity_poly.pdbx_strand_id
1 'polypeptide(L)'
;MKGLTEIFKASALNKYYAGVKEETLAETMFPMAYNNDFDLNVLNGVGTGAVEVIQFSNFDADILARDWGYRTHTKEGKEFFRERMVIPEKERMTLFQFLNSKDETLIQSYVAQLYEQFAGKTGFLASVRALATYTVSQLLSTGKVNYIAENGGGRTADYKLSTDLKETLAGTAVWSAATSDPLEDLNRWREKLESKGKKVEIALMNKNTFNKLKKHATVLKIVSDAKLTPSKANILDKIEEMTELKVLIWDEKISINKVERNVFPDNVVTLIPNGVLGKMEYGPTPTKVDKLSGVAVGRDIVDIKGTYAPLEVAAIGKHSTVTNVEIVIEAMVAPNPTIMDSMFIGTVG
;
A
#
# COMPACT_ATOMS: atom_id res chain seq x y z
N MET A 1 -33.95 23.21 -1.08
CA MET A 1 -33.45 22.54 0.14
C MET A 1 -32.50 21.43 -0.33
N LYS A 2 -31.21 21.48 0.03
CA LYS A 2 -30.28 20.41 -0.37
C LYS A 2 -30.57 19.17 0.47
N GLY A 3 -31.03 18.10 -0.13
CA GLY A 3 -31.21 16.82 0.55
C GLY A 3 -29.88 16.08 0.78
N LEU A 4 -29.91 14.98 1.57
CA LEU A 4 -28.72 14.13 1.77
C LEU A 4 -28.11 13.69 0.45
N THR A 5 -28.91 13.37 -0.54
CA THR A 5 -28.46 13.01 -1.91
C THR A 5 -27.69 14.13 -2.62
N GLU A 6 -27.97 15.38 -2.33
CA GLU A 6 -27.22 16.51 -2.88
C GLU A 6 -25.90 16.76 -2.14
N ILE A 7 -25.88 16.54 -0.81
CA ILE A 7 -24.67 16.67 0.02
C ILE A 7 -23.66 15.59 -0.37
N PHE A 8 -24.12 14.35 -0.57
CA PHE A 8 -23.29 13.22 -0.94
C PHE A 8 -23.14 13.01 -2.46
N LYS A 9 -23.37 14.05 -3.28
CA LYS A 9 -23.06 13.94 -4.72
C LYS A 9 -21.59 13.63 -4.96
N ALA A 10 -21.31 12.67 -5.82
CA ALA A 10 -19.96 12.25 -6.20
C ALA A 10 -19.04 13.43 -6.53
N SER A 11 -19.54 14.43 -7.27
CA SER A 11 -18.77 15.61 -7.66
C SER A 11 -18.35 16.47 -6.44
N ALA A 12 -19.22 16.62 -5.44
CA ALA A 12 -18.93 17.41 -4.25
C ALA A 12 -17.94 16.68 -3.34
N LEU A 13 -18.14 15.38 -3.13
CA LEU A 13 -17.25 14.53 -2.33
C LEU A 13 -15.88 14.39 -2.98
N ASN A 14 -15.81 14.19 -4.29
CA ASN A 14 -14.54 14.14 -5.03
C ASN A 14 -13.76 15.44 -4.92
N LYS A 15 -14.45 16.58 -5.03
CA LYS A 15 -13.80 17.90 -4.90
C LYS A 15 -13.24 18.09 -3.48
N TYR A 16 -14.01 17.71 -2.46
CA TYR A 16 -13.57 17.80 -1.07
C TYR A 16 -12.38 16.85 -0.82
N TYR A 17 -12.52 15.59 -1.20
CA TYR A 17 -11.50 14.57 -1.02
C TYR A 17 -10.18 14.92 -1.74
N ALA A 18 -10.27 15.42 -2.97
CA ALA A 18 -9.09 15.88 -3.70
C ALA A 18 -8.35 17.03 -3.00
N GLY A 19 -9.07 17.88 -2.27
CA GLY A 19 -8.49 19.00 -1.52
C GLY A 19 -7.81 18.60 -0.21
N VAL A 20 -8.20 17.47 0.40
CA VAL A 20 -7.65 17.00 1.69
C VAL A 20 -6.69 15.83 1.56
N LYS A 21 -6.61 15.27 0.36
CA LYS A 21 -5.78 14.10 0.07
C LYS A 21 -4.30 14.42 0.21
N GLU A 22 -3.59 13.59 0.96
CA GLU A 22 -2.13 13.51 0.96
C GLU A 22 -1.71 12.20 0.28
N GLU A 23 -0.71 12.25 -0.57
CA GLU A 23 -0.19 11.07 -1.24
C GLU A 23 0.62 10.23 -0.25
N THR A 24 0.28 8.95 -0.12
CA THR A 24 1.01 8.03 0.77
C THR A 24 2.20 7.41 0.04
N LEU A 25 3.19 6.95 0.82
CA LEU A 25 4.34 6.25 0.25
C LEU A 25 3.91 4.98 -0.50
N ALA A 26 2.88 4.28 0.00
CA ALA A 26 2.32 3.12 -0.68
C ALA A 26 1.80 3.44 -2.09
N GLU A 27 1.16 4.58 -2.26
CA GLU A 27 0.59 5.01 -3.54
C GLU A 27 1.65 5.45 -4.54
N THR A 28 2.74 6.04 -4.05
CA THR A 28 3.92 6.35 -4.89
C THR A 28 4.57 5.07 -5.42
N MET A 29 4.71 4.04 -4.57
CA MET A 29 5.30 2.76 -4.95
C MET A 29 4.34 1.88 -5.76
N PHE A 30 3.04 1.93 -5.46
CA PHE A 30 1.99 1.14 -6.09
C PHE A 30 0.86 2.05 -6.57
N PRO A 31 1.03 2.77 -7.69
CA PRO A 31 -0.04 3.59 -8.24
C PRO A 31 -1.25 2.73 -8.59
N MET A 32 -2.41 3.35 -8.48
CA MET A 32 -3.69 2.70 -8.72
C MET A 32 -3.88 2.34 -10.19
N ALA A 33 -4.39 1.15 -10.43
CA ALA A 33 -4.85 0.68 -11.74
C ALA A 33 -6.23 0.01 -11.61
N TYR A 34 -7.07 0.16 -12.60
CA TYR A 34 -8.34 -0.53 -12.69
C TYR A 34 -8.25 -1.65 -13.71
N ASN A 35 -8.65 -2.85 -13.32
CA ASN A 35 -8.70 -4.03 -14.18
C ASN A 35 -10.00 -4.81 -13.92
N ASN A 36 -10.76 -5.10 -14.98
CA ASN A 36 -12.02 -5.83 -14.89
C ASN A 36 -11.85 -7.32 -14.52
N ASP A 37 -10.64 -7.85 -14.58
CA ASP A 37 -10.39 -9.24 -14.20
C ASP A 37 -10.52 -9.42 -12.68
N PHE A 38 -11.10 -10.53 -12.25
CA PHE A 38 -11.18 -10.89 -10.82
C PHE A 38 -9.83 -11.37 -10.28
N ASP A 39 -8.99 -11.93 -11.15
CA ASP A 39 -7.69 -12.47 -10.80
C ASP A 39 -6.57 -11.52 -11.21
N LEU A 40 -5.48 -11.56 -10.44
CA LEU A 40 -4.20 -10.93 -10.76
C LEU A 40 -3.31 -11.94 -11.49
N ASN A 41 -2.63 -11.49 -12.53
CA ASN A 41 -1.49 -12.21 -13.07
C ASN A 41 -0.21 -11.60 -12.49
N VAL A 42 0.28 -12.18 -11.39
CA VAL A 42 1.51 -11.73 -10.75
C VAL A 42 2.72 -12.33 -11.44
N LEU A 43 3.61 -11.48 -11.92
CA LEU A 43 4.87 -11.89 -12.53
C LEU A 43 5.90 -12.18 -11.43
N ASN A 44 6.20 -13.47 -11.19
CA ASN A 44 7.11 -13.88 -10.10
C ASN A 44 8.59 -13.92 -10.50
N GLY A 45 8.88 -13.84 -11.79
CA GLY A 45 10.25 -13.82 -12.28
C GLY A 45 10.31 -13.64 -13.79
N VAL A 46 11.27 -12.88 -14.24
CA VAL A 46 11.64 -12.72 -15.65
C VAL A 46 13.09 -13.15 -15.74
N GLY A 47 13.36 -14.42 -15.97
CA GLY A 47 14.69 -14.94 -16.25
C GLY A 47 15.90 -14.26 -15.59
N THR A 48 17.09 -14.62 -15.91
CA THR A 48 18.30 -13.92 -15.45
C THR A 48 18.29 -12.47 -15.95
N GLY A 49 18.47 -11.48 -15.05
CA GLY A 49 18.44 -10.05 -15.40
C GLY A 49 19.57 -9.60 -16.37
N ALA A 50 20.48 -10.49 -16.71
CA ALA A 50 21.53 -10.23 -17.67
C ALA A 50 21.05 -10.48 -19.11
N VAL A 51 21.36 -9.55 -20.01
CA VAL A 51 21.07 -9.70 -21.44
C VAL A 51 22.05 -10.71 -22.03
N GLU A 52 21.53 -11.76 -22.64
CA GLU A 52 22.35 -12.74 -23.31
C GLU A 52 22.84 -12.20 -24.66
N VAL A 53 24.17 -12.26 -24.85
CA VAL A 53 24.79 -11.77 -26.07
C VAL A 53 24.45 -12.69 -27.24
N ILE A 54 24.06 -12.10 -28.39
CA ILE A 54 23.84 -12.84 -29.61
C ILE A 54 25.13 -13.49 -30.07
N GLN A 55 25.08 -14.79 -30.43
CA GLN A 55 26.25 -15.50 -30.89
C GLN A 55 26.51 -15.23 -32.37
N PHE A 56 27.78 -15.25 -32.75
CA PHE A 56 28.20 -15.17 -34.14
C PHE A 56 27.72 -16.39 -34.90
N SER A 57 27.16 -16.18 -36.10
CA SER A 57 26.74 -17.26 -37.00
C SER A 57 27.51 -17.15 -38.31
N ASN A 58 27.91 -18.29 -38.87
CA ASN A 58 28.46 -18.37 -40.22
C ASN A 58 27.32 -18.29 -41.25
N PHE A 59 27.71 -17.87 -42.48
CA PHE A 59 26.75 -17.98 -43.63
C PHE A 59 26.39 -19.45 -43.85
N ASP A 60 25.13 -19.70 -44.18
CA ASP A 60 24.54 -21.03 -44.38
C ASP A 60 24.46 -21.94 -43.13
N ALA A 61 24.70 -21.41 -41.93
CA ALA A 61 24.47 -22.11 -40.66
C ALA A 61 22.99 -22.08 -40.29
N ASP A 62 22.49 -23.15 -39.66
CA ASP A 62 21.15 -23.16 -39.08
C ASP A 62 20.97 -22.08 -38.03
N ILE A 63 19.79 -21.50 -38.01
CA ILE A 63 19.44 -20.45 -37.02
C ILE A 63 19.34 -21.09 -35.65
N LEU A 64 20.18 -20.61 -34.70
CA LEU A 64 20.08 -21.00 -33.31
C LEU A 64 18.79 -20.46 -32.69
N ALA A 65 17.94 -21.36 -32.24
CA ALA A 65 16.74 -21.01 -31.51
C ALA A 65 17.13 -20.61 -30.08
N ARG A 66 16.68 -19.45 -29.65
CA ARG A 66 16.79 -19.01 -28.26
C ARG A 66 15.50 -19.38 -27.54
N ASP A 67 15.62 -20.03 -26.39
CA ASP A 67 14.48 -20.31 -25.54
C ASP A 67 13.84 -19.02 -25.03
N TRP A 68 12.53 -19.00 -25.00
CA TRP A 68 11.78 -17.96 -24.29
C TRP A 68 12.10 -18.08 -22.81
N GLY A 69 12.74 -17.06 -22.26
CA GLY A 69 13.05 -17.03 -20.83
C GLY A 69 11.79 -17.34 -19.99
N TYR A 70 11.93 -18.19 -18.99
CA TYR A 70 10.86 -18.59 -18.11
C TYR A 70 10.24 -17.37 -17.43
N ARG A 71 8.96 -17.14 -17.69
CA ARG A 71 8.11 -16.21 -16.93
C ARG A 71 7.17 -17.04 -16.09
N THR A 72 7.38 -17.04 -14.79
CA THR A 72 6.44 -17.67 -13.87
C THR A 72 5.39 -16.66 -13.44
N HIS A 73 4.12 -17.04 -13.62
CA HIS A 73 2.97 -16.26 -13.19
C HIS A 73 2.25 -17.00 -12.07
N THR A 74 1.94 -16.31 -10.99
CA THR A 74 1.01 -16.80 -9.98
C THR A 74 -0.31 -16.08 -10.15
N LYS A 75 -1.42 -16.81 -10.16
CA LYS A 75 -2.75 -16.24 -10.13
C LYS A 75 -3.15 -16.04 -8.67
N GLU A 76 -3.41 -14.80 -8.29
CA GLU A 76 -3.98 -14.43 -7.00
C GLU A 76 -5.31 -13.72 -7.23
N GLY A 77 -6.31 -13.99 -6.40
CA GLY A 77 -7.60 -13.30 -6.48
C GLY A 77 -7.52 -11.91 -5.85
N LYS A 78 -8.26 -10.96 -6.42
CA LYS A 78 -8.52 -9.69 -5.75
C LYS A 78 -9.50 -9.93 -4.61
N GLU A 79 -9.25 -9.32 -3.45
CA GLU A 79 -10.12 -9.48 -2.29
C GLU A 79 -11.21 -8.42 -2.28
N PHE A 80 -12.41 -8.83 -1.86
CA PHE A 80 -13.57 -7.96 -1.77
C PHE A 80 -13.73 -7.42 -0.36
N PHE A 81 -13.84 -6.10 -0.26
CA PHE A 81 -14.05 -5.38 0.99
C PHE A 81 -15.34 -4.60 0.91
N ARG A 82 -16.08 -4.65 2.00
CA ARG A 82 -17.31 -3.89 2.17
C ARG A 82 -17.39 -3.37 3.59
N GLU A 83 -17.66 -2.08 3.72
CA GLU A 83 -17.88 -1.45 5.02
C GLU A 83 -19.10 -0.54 4.95
N ARG A 84 -19.77 -0.32 6.08
CA ARG A 84 -20.94 0.56 6.16
C ARG A 84 -20.80 1.56 7.29
N MET A 85 -21.25 2.77 7.01
CA MET A 85 -21.49 3.81 8.01
C MET A 85 -22.99 4.05 8.13
N VAL A 86 -23.52 4.06 9.35
CA VAL A 86 -24.93 4.29 9.61
C VAL A 86 -25.11 5.74 10.04
N ILE A 87 -26.02 6.46 9.39
CA ILE A 87 -26.46 7.80 9.81
C ILE A 87 -27.73 7.64 10.65
N PRO A 88 -27.66 7.82 11.98
CA PRO A 88 -28.81 7.66 12.87
C PRO A 88 -29.93 8.68 12.58
N GLU A 89 -31.14 8.35 12.98
CA GLU A 89 -32.29 9.27 12.85
C GLU A 89 -32.05 10.62 13.52
N LYS A 90 -31.47 10.63 14.70
CA LYS A 90 -31.12 11.85 15.43
C LYS A 90 -30.23 12.79 14.60
N GLU A 91 -29.20 12.27 13.96
CA GLU A 91 -28.30 13.05 13.10
C GLU A 91 -29.05 13.63 11.89
N ARG A 92 -29.96 12.85 11.30
CA ARG A 92 -30.78 13.31 10.17
C ARG A 92 -31.80 14.39 10.61
N MET A 93 -32.38 14.26 11.80
CA MET A 93 -33.23 15.29 12.36
C MET A 93 -32.45 16.59 12.65
N THR A 94 -31.23 16.46 13.18
CA THR A 94 -30.33 17.59 13.39
C THR A 94 -29.99 18.26 12.07
N LEU A 95 -29.64 17.50 11.04
CA LEU A 95 -29.38 18.02 9.69
C LEU A 95 -30.60 18.77 9.14
N PHE A 96 -31.83 18.20 9.31
CA PHE A 96 -33.05 18.84 8.86
C PHE A 96 -33.29 20.17 9.59
N GLN A 97 -33.05 20.22 10.90
CA GLN A 97 -33.17 21.45 11.69
C GLN A 97 -32.17 22.52 11.20
N PHE A 98 -30.93 22.16 10.96
CA PHE A 98 -29.93 23.10 10.42
C PHE A 98 -30.30 23.58 9.03
N LEU A 99 -30.73 22.71 8.12
CA LEU A 99 -31.16 23.09 6.77
C LEU A 99 -32.34 24.05 6.76
N ASN A 100 -33.20 23.99 7.79
CA ASN A 100 -34.33 24.88 7.94
C ASN A 100 -34.03 26.16 8.75
N SER A 101 -32.90 26.26 9.39
CA SER A 101 -32.52 27.42 10.24
C SER A 101 -32.34 28.71 9.51
N LYS A 102 -32.20 28.68 8.18
CA LYS A 102 -31.83 29.83 7.30
C LYS A 102 -30.46 30.48 7.64
N ASP A 103 -29.71 29.90 8.56
CA ASP A 103 -28.36 30.34 8.89
C ASP A 103 -27.36 29.58 8.01
N GLU A 104 -26.89 30.26 6.98
CA GLU A 104 -25.94 29.67 6.01
C GLU A 104 -24.62 29.26 6.67
N THR A 105 -24.17 29.95 7.71
CA THR A 105 -22.91 29.65 8.40
C THR A 105 -23.03 28.32 9.18
N LEU A 106 -24.14 28.13 9.88
CA LEU A 106 -24.41 26.85 10.56
C LEU A 106 -24.58 25.70 9.60
N ILE A 107 -25.27 25.92 8.47
CA ILE A 107 -25.45 24.89 7.43
C ILE A 107 -24.09 24.49 6.87
N GLN A 108 -23.25 25.48 6.50
CA GLN A 108 -21.92 25.20 5.93
C GLN A 108 -21.00 24.48 6.92
N SER A 109 -21.00 24.88 8.20
CA SER A 109 -20.17 24.22 9.22
C SER A 109 -20.57 22.78 9.45
N TYR A 110 -21.87 22.48 9.46
CA TYR A 110 -22.37 21.12 9.65
C TYR A 110 -22.08 20.24 8.42
N VAL A 111 -22.28 20.76 7.21
CA VAL A 111 -21.94 20.05 5.97
C VAL A 111 -20.44 19.78 5.89
N ALA A 112 -19.61 20.73 6.33
CA ALA A 112 -18.17 20.53 6.41
C ALA A 112 -17.78 19.41 7.40
N GLN A 113 -18.44 19.34 8.57
CA GLN A 113 -18.24 18.23 9.51
C GLN A 113 -18.65 16.87 8.93
N LEU A 114 -19.76 16.81 8.20
CA LEU A 114 -20.17 15.58 7.50
C LEU A 114 -19.16 15.17 6.44
N TYR A 115 -18.64 16.14 5.67
CA TYR A 115 -17.62 15.86 4.68
C TYR A 115 -16.32 15.40 5.31
N GLU A 116 -15.91 16.00 6.44
CA GLU A 116 -14.71 15.57 7.16
C GLU A 116 -14.85 14.13 7.69
N GLN A 117 -16.00 13.78 8.28
CA GLN A 117 -16.26 12.43 8.75
C GLN A 117 -16.30 11.39 7.63
N PHE A 118 -16.78 11.78 6.45
CA PHE A 118 -16.93 10.86 5.32
C PHE A 118 -15.69 10.83 4.42
N ALA A 119 -15.19 11.97 4.01
CA ALA A 119 -14.14 12.14 3.00
C ALA A 119 -12.88 12.85 3.50
N GLY A 120 -12.78 13.14 4.80
CA GLY A 120 -11.60 13.73 5.41
C GLY A 120 -10.40 12.81 5.48
N LYS A 121 -9.28 13.30 6.00
CA LYS A 121 -8.02 12.54 6.13
C LYS A 121 -8.17 11.22 6.91
N THR A 122 -9.00 11.22 7.94
CA THR A 122 -9.33 10.05 8.78
C THR A 122 -10.77 9.60 8.60
N GLY A 123 -11.43 10.07 7.54
CA GLY A 123 -12.83 9.77 7.27
C GLY A 123 -13.04 8.37 6.72
N PHE A 124 -14.31 8.04 6.50
CA PHE A 124 -14.73 6.71 6.05
C PHE A 124 -14.05 6.27 4.75
N LEU A 125 -13.87 7.18 3.77
CA LEU A 125 -13.17 6.87 2.53
C LEU A 125 -11.67 6.61 2.72
N ALA A 126 -11.07 7.16 3.75
CA ALA A 126 -9.65 6.94 4.04
C ALA A 126 -9.36 5.50 4.49
N SER A 127 -10.38 4.74 4.93
CA SER A 127 -10.22 3.33 5.32
C SER A 127 -9.68 2.46 4.18
N VAL A 128 -10.10 2.72 2.94
CA VAL A 128 -9.62 1.98 1.76
C VAL A 128 -8.16 2.31 1.43
N ARG A 129 -7.74 3.56 1.64
CA ARG A 129 -6.32 3.94 1.53
C ARG A 129 -5.47 3.26 2.60
N ALA A 130 -5.97 3.24 3.84
CA ALA A 130 -5.30 2.55 4.93
C ALA A 130 -5.16 1.05 4.63
N LEU A 131 -6.19 0.42 4.06
CA LEU A 131 -6.15 -0.96 3.59
C LEU A 131 -5.07 -1.15 2.51
N ALA A 132 -5.05 -0.30 1.46
CA ALA A 132 -4.04 -0.36 0.41
C ALA A 132 -2.62 -0.19 0.97
N THR A 133 -2.42 0.80 1.84
CA THR A 133 -1.15 1.04 2.53
C THR A 133 -0.72 -0.17 3.37
N TYR A 134 -1.65 -0.78 4.08
CA TYR A 134 -1.39 -1.96 4.92
C TYR A 134 -1.02 -3.19 4.08
N THR A 135 -1.74 -3.45 2.98
CA THR A 135 -1.45 -4.59 2.09
C THR A 135 -0.09 -4.45 1.41
N VAL A 136 0.27 -3.25 0.96
CA VAL A 136 1.62 -2.96 0.40
C VAL A 136 2.70 -3.17 1.46
N SER A 137 2.48 -2.70 2.68
CA SER A 137 3.44 -2.90 3.78
C SER A 137 3.65 -4.38 4.09
N GLN A 138 2.59 -5.18 4.17
CA GLN A 138 2.70 -6.63 4.38
C GLN A 138 3.46 -7.30 3.24
N LEU A 139 3.13 -6.96 2.00
CA LEU A 139 3.81 -7.47 0.82
C LEU A 139 5.32 -7.20 0.88
N LEU A 140 5.71 -5.94 1.13
CA LEU A 140 7.11 -5.54 1.18
C LEU A 140 7.86 -6.07 2.40
N SER A 141 7.17 -6.34 3.51
CA SER A 141 7.81 -6.84 4.73
C SER A 141 7.85 -8.37 4.87
N THR A 142 6.99 -9.09 4.15
CA THR A 142 6.87 -10.54 4.31
C THR A 142 6.85 -11.31 2.99
N GLY A 143 6.56 -10.65 1.87
CA GLY A 143 6.25 -11.27 0.57
C GLY A 143 4.88 -11.93 0.51
N LYS A 144 4.01 -11.64 1.50
CA LYS A 144 2.66 -12.19 1.63
C LYS A 144 1.71 -11.11 2.10
N VAL A 145 0.42 -11.25 1.80
CA VAL A 145 -0.64 -10.39 2.34
C VAL A 145 -1.66 -11.24 3.06
N ASN A 146 -1.91 -10.94 4.32
CA ASN A 146 -2.92 -11.60 5.14
C ASN A 146 -4.17 -10.74 5.22
N TYR A 147 -5.23 -11.21 4.64
CA TYR A 147 -6.56 -10.60 4.71
C TYR A 147 -7.33 -11.21 5.86
N ILE A 148 -7.78 -10.38 6.80
CA ILE A 148 -8.53 -10.81 7.99
C ILE A 148 -9.99 -10.50 7.75
N ALA A 149 -10.86 -11.50 7.80
CA ALA A 149 -12.31 -11.34 7.71
C ALA A 149 -12.93 -11.04 9.10
N GLU A 150 -14.10 -10.36 9.10
CA GLU A 150 -14.83 -10.00 10.34
C GLU A 150 -15.14 -11.21 11.23
N ASN A 151 -15.40 -12.36 10.62
CA ASN A 151 -15.74 -13.61 11.33
C ASN A 151 -14.52 -14.36 11.87
N GLY A 152 -13.31 -13.77 11.83
CA GLY A 152 -12.06 -14.39 12.28
C GLY A 152 -11.45 -15.37 11.27
N GLY A 153 -12.11 -15.63 10.14
CA GLY A 153 -11.51 -16.27 8.98
C GLY A 153 -10.51 -15.33 8.31
N GLY A 154 -9.61 -15.89 7.53
CA GLY A 154 -8.66 -15.08 6.77
C GLY A 154 -8.12 -15.84 5.58
N ARG A 155 -7.62 -15.09 4.60
CA ARG A 155 -6.90 -15.64 3.46
C ARG A 155 -5.50 -15.02 3.41
N THR A 156 -4.53 -15.85 3.09
CA THR A 156 -3.15 -15.38 2.84
C THR A 156 -2.88 -15.49 1.34
N ALA A 157 -2.62 -14.35 0.71
CA ALA A 157 -2.07 -14.30 -0.64
C ALA A 157 -0.54 -14.41 -0.53
N ASP A 158 0.03 -15.47 -1.10
CA ASP A 158 1.47 -15.73 -1.10
C ASP A 158 2.06 -15.41 -2.48
N TYR A 159 2.79 -14.31 -2.57
CA TYR A 159 3.42 -13.83 -3.80
C TYR A 159 4.69 -14.58 -4.19
N LYS A 160 4.98 -15.71 -3.52
CA LYS A 160 6.07 -16.65 -3.86
C LYS A 160 7.45 -15.98 -3.92
N LEU A 161 7.72 -15.05 -3.00
CA LEU A 161 9.07 -14.53 -2.84
C LEU A 161 10.02 -15.67 -2.48
N SER A 162 11.07 -15.83 -3.28
CA SER A 162 12.06 -16.89 -3.12
C SER A 162 12.71 -16.85 -1.72
N THR A 163 12.94 -18.02 -1.13
CA THR A 163 13.53 -18.13 0.23
C THR A 163 14.95 -17.59 0.29
N ASP A 164 15.68 -17.61 -0.82
CA ASP A 164 17.02 -17.07 -0.93
C ASP A 164 17.04 -15.52 -0.97
N LEU A 165 15.88 -14.88 -1.17
CA LEU A 165 15.70 -13.42 -1.07
C LEU A 165 15.15 -12.99 0.29
N LYS A 166 15.24 -13.88 1.30
CA LYS A 166 14.88 -13.60 2.69
C LYS A 166 16.01 -14.04 3.61
N GLU A 167 16.23 -13.27 4.65
CA GLU A 167 17.15 -13.66 5.73
C GLU A 167 16.60 -13.17 7.08
N THR A 168 16.73 -14.02 8.09
CA THR A 168 16.42 -13.66 9.47
C THR A 168 17.71 -13.79 10.27
N LEU A 169 18.20 -12.66 10.77
CA LEU A 169 19.36 -12.62 11.63
C LEU A 169 19.01 -13.16 13.02
N ALA A 170 19.94 -13.89 13.62
CA ALA A 170 19.73 -14.49 14.94
C ALA A 170 21.00 -14.40 15.81
N GLY A 171 20.82 -14.50 17.13
CA GLY A 171 21.91 -14.49 18.08
C GLY A 171 22.73 -13.20 18.06
N THR A 172 24.02 -13.32 17.82
CA THR A 172 24.96 -12.16 17.80
C THR A 172 24.93 -11.36 16.50
N ALA A 173 24.19 -11.81 15.49
CA ALA A 173 24.04 -11.10 14.21
C ALA A 173 22.90 -10.07 14.23
N VAL A 174 21.99 -10.09 15.18
CA VAL A 174 20.89 -9.09 15.26
C VAL A 174 21.46 -7.70 15.47
N TRP A 175 20.83 -6.68 14.87
CA TRP A 175 21.33 -5.30 14.93
C TRP A 175 21.29 -4.66 16.33
N SER A 176 20.68 -5.29 17.29
CA SER A 176 20.77 -4.90 18.70
C SER A 176 22.02 -5.41 19.40
N ALA A 177 22.76 -6.36 18.80
CA ALA A 177 24.00 -6.89 19.36
C ALA A 177 25.19 -5.99 18.98
N ALA A 178 26.07 -5.73 19.94
CA ALA A 178 27.24 -4.87 19.72
C ALA A 178 28.26 -5.44 18.73
N THR A 179 28.22 -6.74 18.48
CA THR A 179 29.14 -7.46 17.57
C THR A 179 28.63 -7.59 16.15
N SER A 180 27.38 -7.18 15.87
CA SER A 180 26.81 -7.21 14.53
C SER A 180 27.37 -6.08 13.65
N ASP A 181 27.28 -6.22 12.35
CA ASP A 181 27.61 -5.18 11.39
C ASP A 181 26.45 -4.93 10.42
N PRO A 182 25.57 -3.97 10.73
CA PRO A 182 24.44 -3.65 9.89
C PRO A 182 24.78 -3.20 8.46
N LEU A 183 25.95 -2.57 8.27
CA LEU A 183 26.37 -2.09 6.93
C LEU A 183 26.83 -3.25 6.06
N GLU A 184 27.53 -4.21 6.65
CA GLU A 184 27.92 -5.45 5.97
C GLU A 184 26.70 -6.29 5.58
N ASP A 185 25.69 -6.37 6.43
CA ASP A 185 24.43 -7.05 6.10
C ASP A 185 23.73 -6.40 4.90
N LEU A 186 23.62 -5.07 4.89
CA LEU A 186 23.02 -4.33 3.77
C LEU A 186 23.81 -4.55 2.45
N ASN A 187 25.14 -4.51 2.50
CA ASN A 187 26.00 -4.78 1.33
C ASN A 187 25.82 -6.21 0.84
N ARG A 188 25.87 -7.20 1.72
CA ARG A 188 25.70 -8.61 1.41
C ARG A 188 24.35 -8.90 0.73
N TRP A 189 23.28 -8.29 1.22
CA TRP A 189 21.95 -8.42 0.61
C TRP A 189 21.86 -7.74 -0.75
N ARG A 190 22.46 -6.55 -0.90
CA ARG A 190 22.57 -5.85 -2.18
C ARG A 190 23.33 -6.69 -3.19
N GLU A 191 24.55 -7.12 -2.87
CA GLU A 191 25.41 -7.94 -3.74
C GLU A 191 24.72 -9.23 -4.17
N LYS A 192 23.93 -9.84 -3.29
CA LYS A 192 23.15 -11.03 -3.64
C LYS A 192 22.11 -10.76 -4.71
N LEU A 193 21.47 -9.59 -4.71
CA LEU A 193 20.56 -9.18 -5.79
C LEU A 193 21.33 -8.80 -7.06
N GLU A 194 22.44 -8.09 -6.93
CA GLU A 194 23.29 -7.71 -8.05
C GLU A 194 23.88 -8.93 -8.78
N SER A 195 24.25 -9.98 -8.04
CA SER A 195 24.72 -11.24 -8.63
C SER A 195 23.66 -11.92 -9.50
N LYS A 196 22.38 -11.59 -9.28
CA LYS A 196 21.25 -12.02 -10.12
C LYS A 196 20.88 -11.00 -11.21
N GLY A 197 21.70 -9.96 -11.41
CA GLY A 197 21.45 -8.89 -12.37
C GLY A 197 20.32 -7.94 -11.96
N LYS A 198 20.00 -7.86 -10.66
CA LYS A 198 18.93 -6.97 -10.12
C LYS A 198 19.56 -5.83 -9.35
N LYS A 199 19.26 -4.60 -9.76
CA LYS A 199 19.73 -3.40 -9.07
C LYS A 199 18.72 -2.95 -8.03
N VAL A 200 19.18 -2.68 -6.82
CA VAL A 200 18.40 -2.05 -5.74
C VAL A 200 19.09 -0.77 -5.29
N GLU A 201 18.29 0.19 -4.88
CA GLU A 201 18.79 1.53 -4.53
C GLU A 201 18.22 2.02 -3.19
N ILE A 202 17.20 1.35 -2.65
CA ILE A 202 16.50 1.80 -1.44
C ILE A 202 16.51 0.70 -0.39
N ALA A 203 16.90 1.07 0.84
CA ALA A 203 16.68 0.30 2.05
C ALA A 203 15.47 0.86 2.80
N LEU A 204 14.33 0.21 2.67
CA LEU A 204 13.07 0.57 3.31
C LEU A 204 13.01 0.00 4.72
N MET A 205 12.72 0.83 5.70
CA MET A 205 12.55 0.41 7.10
C MET A 205 11.68 1.40 7.87
N ASN A 206 11.21 1.03 9.05
CA ASN A 206 10.51 1.97 9.90
C ASN A 206 11.48 2.78 10.80
N LYS A 207 10.94 3.78 11.48
CA LYS A 207 11.71 4.66 12.37
C LYS A 207 12.39 3.92 13.53
N ASN A 208 11.75 2.89 14.08
CA ASN A 208 12.31 2.12 15.20
C ASN A 208 13.51 1.31 14.74
N THR A 209 13.44 0.67 13.59
CA THR A 209 14.56 -0.06 12.98
C THR A 209 15.69 0.90 12.60
N PHE A 210 15.37 2.05 12.00
CA PHE A 210 16.36 3.08 11.72
C PHE A 210 17.05 3.61 12.98
N ASN A 211 16.33 3.77 14.09
CA ASN A 211 16.93 4.20 15.36
C ASN A 211 17.92 3.17 15.93
N LYS A 212 17.70 1.88 15.69
CA LYS A 212 18.69 0.83 16.03
C LYS A 212 19.93 0.99 15.17
N LEU A 213 19.76 1.08 13.85
CA LEU A 213 20.86 1.31 12.89
C LEU A 213 21.65 2.58 13.24
N LYS A 214 20.96 3.70 13.48
CA LYS A 214 21.58 4.98 13.84
C LYS A 214 22.43 4.92 15.10
N LYS A 215 22.03 4.12 16.10
CA LYS A 215 22.73 4.00 17.40
C LYS A 215 23.80 2.93 17.40
N HIS A 216 23.91 2.16 16.33
CA HIS A 216 24.85 1.06 16.25
C HIS A 216 26.30 1.56 16.28
N ALA A 217 27.17 0.84 17.01
CA ALA A 217 28.56 1.26 17.24
C ALA A 217 29.35 1.40 15.93
N THR A 218 29.16 0.49 14.96
CA THR A 218 29.80 0.53 13.63
C THR A 218 29.42 1.81 12.87
N VAL A 219 28.14 2.17 12.86
CA VAL A 219 27.65 3.37 12.15
C VAL A 219 28.19 4.65 12.83
N LEU A 220 28.13 4.72 14.16
CA LEU A 220 28.68 5.86 14.91
C LEU A 220 30.19 6.01 14.73
N LYS A 221 30.92 4.90 14.66
CA LYS A 221 32.36 4.89 14.42
C LYS A 221 32.70 5.50 13.07
N ILE A 222 32.02 5.08 11.98
CA ILE A 222 32.27 5.60 10.63
C ILE A 222 32.04 7.12 10.57
N VAL A 223 30.95 7.61 11.20
CA VAL A 223 30.67 9.05 11.26
C VAL A 223 31.75 9.80 12.07
N SER A 224 32.19 9.21 13.18
CA SER A 224 33.28 9.78 14.00
C SER A 224 34.62 9.80 13.28
N ASP A 225 34.98 8.72 12.59
CA ASP A 225 36.23 8.61 11.80
C ASP A 225 36.26 9.65 10.67
N ALA A 226 35.09 9.98 10.11
CA ALA A 226 34.93 11.06 9.14
C ALA A 226 34.93 12.47 9.79
N LYS A 227 35.14 12.57 11.12
CA LYS A 227 35.10 13.84 11.88
C LYS A 227 33.79 14.62 11.75
N LEU A 228 32.68 13.90 11.53
CA LEU A 228 31.35 14.48 11.42
C LEU A 228 30.58 14.34 12.75
N THR A 229 29.68 15.29 13.01
CA THR A 229 28.72 15.16 14.12
C THR A 229 27.69 14.12 13.78
N PRO A 230 27.31 13.19 14.69
CA PRO A 230 26.31 12.15 14.43
C PRO A 230 24.89 12.72 14.36
N SER A 231 24.61 13.48 13.29
CA SER A 231 23.28 13.95 12.93
C SER A 231 22.57 12.92 12.06
N LYS A 232 21.22 13.03 11.92
CA LYS A 232 20.46 12.16 11.03
C LYS A 232 20.96 12.27 9.58
N ALA A 233 21.25 13.48 9.10
CA ALA A 233 21.72 13.71 7.75
C ALA A 233 23.08 13.03 7.50
N ASN A 234 24.09 13.33 8.34
CA ASN A 234 25.43 12.76 8.19
C ASN A 234 25.44 11.22 8.29
N ILE A 235 24.54 10.65 9.10
CA ILE A 235 24.40 9.19 9.20
C ILE A 235 23.79 8.62 7.91
N LEU A 236 22.74 9.24 7.37
CA LEU A 236 22.13 8.80 6.11
C LEU A 236 23.14 8.89 4.95
N ASP A 237 23.87 10.01 4.84
CA ASP A 237 24.87 10.22 3.81
C ASP A 237 26.01 9.17 3.90
N LYS A 238 26.45 8.83 5.12
CA LYS A 238 27.49 7.81 5.31
C LYS A 238 26.99 6.40 5.04
N ILE A 239 25.75 6.07 5.36
CA ILE A 239 25.14 4.78 4.99
C ILE A 239 25.07 4.69 3.47
N GLU A 240 24.57 5.74 2.79
CA GLU A 240 24.49 5.77 1.32
C GLU A 240 25.88 5.64 0.67
N GLU A 241 26.89 6.34 1.19
CA GLU A 241 28.28 6.25 0.70
C GLU A 241 28.86 4.83 0.83
N MET A 242 28.57 4.14 1.95
CA MET A 242 29.13 2.83 2.26
C MET A 242 28.37 1.66 1.64
N THR A 243 27.07 1.83 1.40
CA THR A 243 26.20 0.74 0.93
C THR A 243 25.57 0.99 -0.43
N GLU A 244 25.73 2.19 -0.99
CA GLU A 244 25.03 2.65 -2.21
C GLU A 244 23.49 2.56 -2.12
N LEU A 245 22.96 2.51 -0.89
CA LEU A 245 21.54 2.40 -0.61
C LEU A 245 21.01 3.65 0.09
N LYS A 246 19.96 4.24 -0.45
CA LYS A 246 19.20 5.31 0.22
C LYS A 246 18.28 4.72 1.26
N VAL A 247 18.38 5.18 2.51
CA VAL A 247 17.46 4.76 3.56
C VAL A 247 16.15 5.51 3.44
N LEU A 248 15.07 4.79 3.20
CA LEU A 248 13.71 5.31 3.19
C LEU A 248 12.98 4.90 4.48
N ILE A 249 12.53 5.90 5.26
CA ILE A 249 11.88 5.66 6.54
C ILE A 249 10.37 5.75 6.37
N TRP A 250 9.67 4.63 6.55
CA TRP A 250 8.21 4.58 6.52
C TRP A 250 7.66 4.66 7.95
N ASP A 251 7.26 5.86 8.36
CA ASP A 251 6.83 6.17 9.73
C ASP A 251 5.32 6.50 9.82
N GLU A 252 4.52 5.96 8.91
CA GLU A 252 3.07 6.08 8.95
C GLU A 252 2.46 5.12 9.97
N LYS A 253 1.30 5.51 10.52
CA LYS A 253 0.51 4.68 11.43
C LYS A 253 -0.88 4.43 10.85
N ILE A 254 -1.41 3.25 11.14
CA ILE A 254 -2.77 2.84 10.83
C ILE A 254 -3.44 2.29 12.08
N SER A 255 -4.77 2.33 12.10
CA SER A 255 -5.56 1.70 13.14
C SER A 255 -6.21 0.41 12.60
N ILE A 256 -5.96 -0.71 13.27
CA ILE A 256 -6.60 -2.00 12.97
C ILE A 256 -7.34 -2.43 14.24
N ASN A 257 -8.65 -2.61 14.13
CA ASN A 257 -9.51 -2.94 15.28
C ASN A 257 -9.33 -1.95 16.45
N LYS A 258 -9.25 -0.64 16.14
CA LYS A 258 -9.04 0.46 17.10
C LYS A 258 -7.68 0.43 17.82
N VAL A 259 -6.73 -0.37 17.36
CA VAL A 259 -5.35 -0.40 17.86
C VAL A 259 -4.44 0.25 16.84
N GLU A 260 -3.76 1.32 17.24
CA GLU A 260 -2.73 1.96 16.41
C GLU A 260 -1.51 1.06 16.25
N ARG A 261 -1.01 0.97 15.02
CA ARG A 261 0.20 0.22 14.68
C ARG A 261 1.02 0.99 13.67
N ASN A 262 2.33 0.79 13.70
CA ASN A 262 3.19 1.24 12.60
C ASN A 262 2.78 0.50 11.33
N VAL A 263 2.71 1.20 10.21
CA VAL A 263 2.43 0.61 8.91
C VAL A 263 3.51 -0.42 8.58
N PHE A 264 4.77 -0.02 8.63
CA PHE A 264 5.88 -0.94 8.38
C PHE A 264 6.38 -1.55 9.70
N PRO A 265 6.56 -2.89 9.77
CA PRO A 265 6.89 -3.58 11.02
C PRO A 265 8.28 -3.24 11.53
N ASP A 266 8.47 -3.38 12.85
CA ASP A 266 9.75 -3.24 13.50
C ASP A 266 10.71 -4.38 13.09
N ASN A 267 11.99 -4.09 13.08
CA ASN A 267 13.04 -5.06 12.81
C ASN A 267 13.03 -5.69 11.41
N VAL A 268 12.38 -5.06 10.47
CA VAL A 268 12.38 -5.47 9.07
C VAL A 268 13.05 -4.39 8.23
N VAL A 269 13.89 -4.82 7.32
CA VAL A 269 14.52 -3.99 6.29
C VAL A 269 14.26 -4.65 4.95
N THR A 270 13.75 -3.89 4.00
CA THR A 270 13.51 -4.40 2.65
C THR A 270 14.31 -3.59 1.64
N LEU A 271 15.17 -4.27 0.90
CA LEU A 271 15.87 -3.68 -0.23
C LEU A 271 14.97 -3.73 -1.46
N ILE A 272 14.78 -2.60 -2.10
CA ILE A 272 13.89 -2.43 -3.26
C ILE A 272 14.56 -1.55 -4.34
N PRO A 273 14.19 -1.72 -5.62
CA PRO A 273 14.57 -0.77 -6.66
C PRO A 273 13.89 0.59 -6.42
N ASN A 274 14.40 1.62 -7.06
CA ASN A 274 13.79 2.95 -7.02
C ASN A 274 12.62 3.04 -8.01
N GLY A 275 11.58 3.79 -7.65
CA GLY A 275 10.43 4.09 -8.49
C GLY A 275 9.20 3.23 -8.22
N VAL A 276 8.46 2.92 -9.28
CA VAL A 276 7.20 2.15 -9.18
C VAL A 276 7.51 0.67 -9.05
N LEU A 277 6.99 0.05 -7.99
CA LEU A 277 7.27 -1.34 -7.63
C LEU A 277 6.18 -2.31 -8.12
N GLY A 278 5.05 -1.77 -8.53
CA GLY A 278 3.90 -2.53 -8.98
C GLY A 278 2.69 -1.65 -9.18
N LYS A 279 1.50 -2.23 -9.10
CA LYS A 279 0.23 -1.51 -9.19
C LYS A 279 -0.69 -1.99 -8.07
N MET A 280 -1.48 -1.07 -7.52
CA MET A 280 -2.63 -1.44 -6.71
C MET A 280 -3.81 -1.63 -7.66
N GLU A 281 -4.16 -2.89 -7.94
CA GLU A 281 -5.22 -3.20 -8.89
C GLU A 281 -6.58 -3.27 -8.22
N TYR A 282 -7.52 -2.51 -8.78
CA TYR A 282 -8.92 -2.52 -8.39
C TYR A 282 -9.74 -3.29 -9.42
N GLY A 283 -10.75 -4.00 -8.95
CA GLY A 283 -11.65 -4.81 -9.75
C GLY A 283 -13.11 -4.33 -9.73
N PRO A 284 -14.00 -5.00 -10.48
CA PRO A 284 -15.41 -4.71 -10.47
C PRO A 284 -16.02 -5.14 -9.13
N THR A 285 -16.84 -4.28 -8.54
CA THR A 285 -17.61 -4.61 -7.32
C THR A 285 -19.02 -5.08 -7.70
N PRO A 286 -19.71 -5.85 -6.83
CA PRO A 286 -21.09 -6.25 -7.07
C PRO A 286 -22.01 -5.06 -7.39
N THR A 287 -21.91 -3.98 -6.61
CA THR A 287 -22.69 -2.76 -6.84
C THR A 287 -22.44 -2.15 -8.22
N LYS A 288 -21.20 -2.19 -8.73
CA LYS A 288 -20.87 -1.72 -10.08
C LYS A 288 -21.43 -2.63 -11.15
N VAL A 289 -21.35 -3.93 -10.96
CA VAL A 289 -21.91 -4.93 -11.89
C VAL A 289 -23.43 -4.79 -11.96
N ASP A 290 -24.11 -4.67 -10.81
CA ASP A 290 -25.57 -4.45 -10.74
C ASP A 290 -25.98 -3.18 -11.48
N LYS A 291 -25.25 -2.08 -11.31
CA LYS A 291 -25.48 -0.82 -12.02
C LYS A 291 -25.33 -0.96 -13.53
N LEU A 292 -24.29 -1.66 -13.98
CA LEU A 292 -24.05 -1.89 -15.41
C LEU A 292 -25.07 -2.84 -16.04
N SER A 293 -25.56 -3.82 -15.28
CA SER A 293 -26.56 -4.78 -15.72
C SER A 293 -28.02 -4.29 -15.58
N GLY A 294 -28.21 -3.08 -15.04
CA GLY A 294 -29.56 -2.50 -14.84
C GLY A 294 -30.36 -3.15 -13.69
N VAL A 295 -29.72 -3.98 -12.86
CA VAL A 295 -30.37 -4.70 -11.74
C VAL A 295 -30.48 -3.82 -10.49
N ALA A 296 -29.71 -2.73 -10.39
CA ALA A 296 -29.71 -1.84 -9.23
C ALA A 296 -31.01 -1.02 -9.11
N VAL A 297 -32.05 -1.63 -8.59
CA VAL A 297 -33.34 -0.99 -8.33
C VAL A 297 -33.28 -0.30 -6.96
N GLY A 298 -33.44 1.02 -6.94
CA GLY A 298 -33.67 1.78 -5.70
C GLY A 298 -32.43 2.11 -4.86
N ARG A 299 -31.24 2.01 -5.41
CA ARG A 299 -29.99 2.46 -4.77
C ARG A 299 -29.45 3.71 -5.47
N ASP A 300 -29.35 4.82 -4.74
CA ASP A 300 -28.58 5.98 -5.20
C ASP A 300 -27.08 5.66 -5.07
N ILE A 301 -26.46 5.23 -6.17
CA ILE A 301 -25.04 4.91 -6.20
C ILE A 301 -24.27 6.19 -6.46
N VAL A 302 -23.42 6.57 -5.51
CA VAL A 302 -22.48 7.66 -5.65
C VAL A 302 -21.15 7.10 -6.14
N ASP A 303 -20.84 7.31 -7.42
CA ASP A 303 -19.57 6.93 -8.03
C ASP A 303 -18.52 7.97 -7.68
N ILE A 304 -17.59 7.64 -6.78
CA ILE A 304 -16.48 8.51 -6.41
C ILE A 304 -15.30 8.20 -7.34
N LYS A 305 -15.21 8.93 -8.43
CA LYS A 305 -14.01 8.94 -9.28
C LYS A 305 -12.98 9.88 -8.69
N GLY A 306 -12.18 9.37 -7.79
CA GLY A 306 -10.99 10.06 -7.28
C GLY A 306 -9.71 9.42 -7.82
N THR A 307 -8.57 10.01 -7.56
CA THR A 307 -7.23 9.50 -7.92
C THR A 307 -6.88 8.18 -7.20
N TYR A 308 -7.76 7.68 -6.36
CA TYR A 308 -7.55 6.56 -5.45
C TYR A 308 -8.58 5.49 -5.56
N ALA A 309 -8.99 4.97 -6.44
CA ALA A 309 -9.90 3.89 -6.56
C ALA A 309 -11.26 4.26 -7.12
N PRO A 310 -11.73 3.47 -8.02
CA PRO A 310 -13.13 3.34 -8.29
C PRO A 310 -13.77 2.69 -7.05
N LEU A 311 -14.01 3.49 -6.00
CA LEU A 311 -14.82 3.11 -4.87
C LEU A 311 -16.28 3.22 -5.30
N GLU A 312 -17.02 2.14 -5.16
CA GLU A 312 -18.46 2.21 -5.26
C GLU A 312 -19.02 2.60 -3.90
N VAL A 313 -19.70 3.73 -3.86
CA VAL A 313 -20.38 4.22 -2.67
C VAL A 313 -21.87 4.20 -2.93
N ALA A 314 -22.60 3.48 -2.13
CA ALA A 314 -24.05 3.39 -2.19
C ALA A 314 -24.69 3.95 -0.91
N ALA A 315 -25.60 4.90 -1.02
CA ALA A 315 -26.49 5.29 0.08
C ALA A 315 -27.76 4.43 0.02
N ILE A 316 -28.02 3.68 1.08
CA ILE A 316 -29.17 2.77 1.17
C ILE A 316 -30.07 3.22 2.29
N GLY A 317 -31.32 3.59 1.96
CA GLY A 317 -32.38 3.77 2.95
C GLY A 317 -32.95 2.41 3.39
N LYS A 318 -32.80 2.07 4.67
CA LYS A 318 -33.45 0.88 5.26
C LYS A 318 -34.70 1.27 6.01
N HIS A 319 -35.84 0.75 5.57
CA HIS A 319 -37.09 0.78 6.31
C HIS A 319 -37.27 -0.53 7.09
N SER A 320 -36.99 -0.46 8.39
CA SER A 320 -37.45 -1.44 9.36
C SER A 320 -38.24 -0.68 10.44
N THR A 321 -38.34 -1.16 11.65
CA THR A 321 -38.92 -0.42 12.80
C THR A 321 -38.14 0.88 13.10
N VAL A 322 -36.90 1.02 12.62
CA VAL A 322 -36.08 2.23 12.74
C VAL A 322 -35.58 2.62 11.35
N THR A 323 -35.85 3.86 10.94
CA THR A 323 -35.45 4.38 9.62
C THR A 323 -34.00 4.88 9.68
N ASN A 324 -33.03 4.10 9.25
CA ASN A 324 -31.64 4.51 9.14
C ASN A 324 -31.24 4.69 7.68
N VAL A 325 -30.28 5.59 7.43
CA VAL A 325 -29.57 5.68 6.15
C VAL A 325 -28.20 5.06 6.32
N GLU A 326 -27.88 4.07 5.51
CA GLU A 326 -26.59 3.42 5.50
C GLU A 326 -25.79 3.90 4.27
N ILE A 327 -24.55 4.30 4.48
CA ILE A 327 -23.60 4.55 3.40
C ILE A 327 -22.66 3.35 3.37
N VAL A 328 -22.64 2.67 2.23
CA VAL A 328 -21.80 1.47 2.02
C VAL A 328 -20.70 1.84 1.04
N ILE A 329 -19.47 1.47 1.37
CA ILE A 329 -18.35 1.49 0.45
C ILE A 329 -17.96 0.07 0.10
N GLU A 330 -17.64 -0.15 -1.16
CA GLU A 330 -17.17 -1.43 -1.68
C GLU A 330 -15.87 -1.23 -2.45
N ALA A 331 -14.94 -2.13 -2.26
CA ALA A 331 -13.71 -2.19 -3.02
C ALA A 331 -13.32 -3.64 -3.29
N MET A 332 -12.86 -3.91 -4.49
CA MET A 332 -12.18 -5.17 -4.82
C MET A 332 -10.75 -4.81 -5.19
N VAL A 333 -9.78 -5.20 -4.36
CA VAL A 333 -8.42 -4.68 -4.46
C VAL A 333 -7.37 -5.69 -4.06
N ALA A 334 -6.24 -5.67 -4.77
CA ALA A 334 -5.02 -6.36 -4.34
C ALA A 334 -3.78 -5.70 -4.96
N PRO A 335 -2.62 -5.75 -4.27
CA PRO A 335 -1.36 -5.30 -4.84
C PRO A 335 -0.87 -6.28 -5.91
N ASN A 336 -0.45 -5.77 -7.06
CA ASN A 336 0.19 -6.53 -8.15
C ASN A 336 1.65 -6.08 -8.29
N PRO A 337 2.59 -6.73 -7.59
CA PRO A 337 4.00 -6.37 -7.63
C PRO A 337 4.66 -6.82 -8.94
N THR A 338 5.66 -6.05 -9.37
CA THR A 338 6.57 -6.42 -10.49
C THR A 338 7.98 -6.74 -10.02
N ILE A 339 8.21 -6.69 -8.69
CA ILE A 339 9.55 -6.71 -8.08
C ILE A 339 9.85 -7.96 -7.26
N MET A 340 9.03 -9.01 -7.35
CA MET A 340 9.18 -10.18 -6.47
C MET A 340 10.54 -10.90 -6.60
N ASP A 341 11.23 -10.72 -7.70
CA ASP A 341 12.58 -11.23 -7.94
C ASP A 341 13.69 -10.18 -7.74
N SER A 342 13.31 -8.95 -7.43
CA SER A 342 14.20 -7.78 -7.34
C SER A 342 14.14 -7.10 -5.98
N MET A 343 13.60 -7.78 -4.96
CA MET A 343 13.58 -7.30 -3.58
C MET A 343 14.21 -8.31 -2.64
N PHE A 344 14.74 -7.82 -1.52
CA PHE A 344 15.30 -8.66 -0.46
C PHE A 344 14.70 -8.25 0.89
N ILE A 345 14.29 -9.22 1.70
CA ILE A 345 13.73 -8.96 3.03
C ILE A 345 14.70 -9.47 4.09
N GLY A 346 15.22 -8.56 4.90
CA GLY A 346 16.04 -8.85 6.08
C GLY A 346 15.24 -8.63 7.37
N THR A 347 15.22 -9.62 8.26
CA THR A 347 14.74 -9.46 9.63
C THR A 347 15.94 -9.31 10.56
N VAL A 348 16.03 -8.17 11.27
CA VAL A 348 17.26 -7.71 11.95
C VAL A 348 17.20 -7.78 13.48
N GLY A 349 16.26 -8.47 14.04
CA GLY A 349 16.21 -8.69 15.49
C GLY A 349 14.93 -8.55 16.19
#